data_19fb03235f88bffbabf91dd9a2227ed3
#
_entry.id   19fb03235f88bffbabf91dd9a2227ed3
#
_cell.length_a   1.000
_cell.length_b   1.000
_cell.length_c   1.000
_cell.angle_alpha   90.00
_cell.angle_beta   90.00
_cell.angle_gamma   90.00
#
_symmetry.space_group_name_H-M   'P 1'
#
loop_
_entity.id
_entity.type
_entity.pdbx_description
1 polymer ?
#
loop_
_entity_poly.entity_id
_entity_poly.type
_entity_poly.pdbx_seq_one_letter_code
_entity_poly.pdbx_strand_id
1 'polypeptide(L)'
;MVGKKKLQEYEERMEQALVVLGQVSEDNTTPRNIRRAAKESSESLQNNEFTYDVRASNAISTLDESLQDPNMPPYTSVKLWNVMSLLEAIKD
;
A
#
# COMPACT_ATOMS: atom_id res chain seq x y z
N MET A 1 5.39 -22.88 -0.44
CA MET A 1 6.46 -22.15 -1.14
C MET A 1 5.95 -21.53 -2.43
N VAL A 2 6.30 -20.28 -2.66
CA VAL A 2 5.84 -19.53 -3.82
C VAL A 2 6.78 -19.76 -4.99
N GLY A 3 6.23 -20.07 -6.18
CA GLY A 3 7.02 -20.26 -7.38
C GLY A 3 7.59 -18.94 -7.92
N LYS A 4 8.57 -19.06 -8.81
CA LYS A 4 9.27 -17.93 -9.42
C LYS A 4 8.32 -16.95 -10.10
N LYS A 5 7.36 -17.48 -10.86
CA LYS A 5 6.36 -16.68 -11.57
C LYS A 5 5.47 -15.91 -10.61
N LYS A 6 5.10 -16.55 -9.50
CA LYS A 6 4.26 -15.94 -8.48
C LYS A 6 4.99 -14.80 -7.78
N LEU A 7 6.28 -14.98 -7.48
CA LEU A 7 7.10 -13.93 -6.89
C LEU A 7 7.19 -12.72 -7.81
N GLN A 8 7.33 -12.94 -9.10
CA GLN A 8 7.38 -11.87 -10.09
C GLN A 8 6.08 -11.08 -10.11
N GLU A 9 4.94 -11.77 -10.04
CA GLU A 9 3.63 -11.11 -9.97
C GLU A 9 3.51 -10.27 -8.70
N TYR A 10 3.99 -10.77 -7.58
CA TYR A 10 3.97 -10.04 -6.31
C TYR A 10 4.82 -8.78 -6.39
N GLU A 11 6.01 -8.88 -6.96
CA GLU A 11 6.90 -7.74 -7.12
C GLU A 11 6.27 -6.66 -8.00
N GLU A 12 5.61 -7.06 -9.09
CA GLU A 12 4.92 -6.14 -9.97
C GLU A 12 3.78 -5.42 -9.26
N ARG A 13 3.01 -6.14 -8.46
CA ARG A 13 1.91 -5.55 -7.68
C ARG A 13 2.44 -4.57 -6.64
N MET A 14 3.52 -4.92 -5.97
CA MET A 14 4.16 -4.04 -4.99
C MET A 14 4.70 -2.78 -5.65
N GLU A 15 5.30 -2.92 -6.81
CA GLU A 15 5.83 -1.78 -7.56
C GLU A 15 4.72 -0.81 -7.96
N GLN A 16 3.61 -1.32 -8.45
CA GLN A 16 2.44 -0.50 -8.79
C GLN A 16 1.89 0.19 -7.55
N ALA A 17 1.80 -0.54 -6.44
CA ALA A 17 1.33 0.01 -5.17
C ALA A 17 2.25 1.14 -4.69
N LEU A 18 3.56 0.95 -4.79
CA LEU A 18 4.54 1.96 -4.38
C LEU A 18 4.42 3.24 -5.20
N VAL A 19 4.15 3.12 -6.50
CA VAL A 19 3.96 4.29 -7.35
C VAL A 19 2.77 5.12 -6.87
N VAL A 20 1.64 4.46 -6.62
CA VAL A 20 0.42 5.15 -6.16
C VAL A 20 0.62 5.75 -4.77
N LEU A 21 1.22 4.99 -3.87
CA LEU A 21 1.49 5.48 -2.50
C LEU A 21 2.43 6.68 -2.52
N GLY A 22 3.41 6.68 -3.43
CA GLY A 22 4.30 7.82 -3.62
C GLY A 22 3.54 9.06 -4.05
N GLN A 23 2.59 8.91 -4.97
CA GLN A 23 1.75 10.03 -5.41
C GLN A 23 0.96 10.62 -4.25
N VAL A 24 0.37 9.76 -3.41
CA VAL A 24 -0.41 10.20 -2.25
C VAL A 24 0.48 10.89 -1.22
N SER A 25 1.64 10.32 -0.93
CA SER A 25 2.55 10.87 0.08
C SER A 25 3.12 12.23 -0.31
N GLU A 26 3.21 12.52 -1.61
CA GLU A 26 3.76 13.77 -2.12
C GLU A 26 2.69 14.81 -2.47
N ASP A 27 1.42 14.45 -2.36
CA ASP A 27 0.32 15.35 -2.71
C ASP A 27 0.01 16.31 -1.56
N ASN A 28 0.39 17.58 -1.74
CA ASN A 28 0.22 18.62 -0.72
C ASN A 28 -1.24 18.92 -0.41
N THR A 29 -2.18 18.50 -1.27
CA THR A 29 -3.62 18.70 -1.02
C THR A 29 -4.21 17.59 -0.15
N THR A 30 -3.46 16.51 0.08
CA THR A 30 -3.87 15.42 0.94
C THR A 30 -3.50 15.76 2.39
N PRO A 31 -4.40 15.51 3.37
CA PRO A 31 -4.07 15.76 4.78
C PRO A 31 -2.79 15.06 5.23
N ARG A 32 -2.08 15.70 6.13
CA ARG A 32 -0.76 15.25 6.58
C ARG A 32 -0.75 13.85 7.14
N ASN A 33 -1.74 13.49 7.94
CA ASN A 33 -1.84 12.15 8.53
C ASN A 33 -2.02 11.07 7.48
N ILE A 34 -2.74 11.39 6.40
CA ILE A 34 -2.97 10.46 5.31
C ILE A 34 -1.70 10.30 4.46
N ARG A 35 -0.99 11.41 4.23
CA ARG A 35 0.31 11.34 3.54
C ARG A 35 1.30 10.50 4.33
N ARG A 36 1.28 10.62 5.66
CA ARG A 36 2.13 9.82 6.55
C ARG A 36 1.77 8.33 6.45
N ALA A 37 0.49 8.00 6.46
CA ALA A 37 0.03 6.61 6.32
C ALA A 37 0.51 6.00 5.00
N ALA A 38 0.45 6.77 3.90
CA ALA A 38 0.94 6.32 2.61
C ALA A 38 2.43 6.04 2.66
N LYS A 39 3.20 6.90 3.31
CA LYS A 39 4.64 6.72 3.46
C LYS A 39 4.97 5.50 4.31
N GLU A 40 4.28 5.32 5.42
CA GLU A 40 4.47 4.15 6.29
C GLU A 40 4.15 2.85 5.56
N SER A 41 3.09 2.85 4.77
CA SER A 41 2.73 1.68 3.95
C SER A 41 3.80 1.36 2.92
N SER A 42 4.38 2.38 2.28
CA SER A 42 5.49 2.22 1.35
C SER A 42 6.70 1.58 2.04
N GLU A 43 7.00 2.04 3.24
CA GLU A 43 8.12 1.49 4.02
C GLU A 43 7.88 0.03 4.41
N SER A 44 6.63 -0.31 4.77
CA SER A 44 6.26 -1.70 5.06
C SER A 44 6.48 -2.61 3.86
N LEU A 45 6.09 -2.14 2.67
CA LEU A 45 6.26 -2.92 1.44
C LEU A 45 7.72 -3.15 1.08
N GLN A 46 8.60 -2.28 1.51
CA GLN A 46 10.03 -2.35 1.21
C GLN A 46 10.86 -3.02 2.29
N ASN A 47 10.23 -3.46 3.36
CA ASN A 47 10.95 -4.08 4.48
C ASN A 47 11.26 -5.54 4.19
N ASN A 48 12.50 -5.81 3.77
CA ASN A 48 12.96 -7.13 3.36
C ASN A 48 13.09 -8.13 4.52
N GLU A 49 12.89 -7.71 5.75
CA GLU A 49 12.90 -8.61 6.91
C GLU A 49 11.64 -9.47 6.94
N PHE A 50 10.59 -9.07 6.25
CA PHE A 50 9.32 -9.79 6.20
C PHE A 50 9.07 -10.42 4.84
N THR A 51 8.29 -11.49 4.83
CA THR A 51 7.84 -12.14 3.60
C THR A 51 6.85 -11.22 2.86
N TYR A 52 6.59 -11.51 1.59
CA TYR A 52 5.71 -10.68 0.77
C TYR A 52 4.31 -10.53 1.34
N ASP A 53 3.73 -11.63 1.83
CA ASP A 53 2.39 -11.63 2.41
C ASP A 53 2.33 -10.77 3.68
N VAL A 54 3.35 -10.82 4.52
CA VAL A 54 3.42 -10.01 5.73
C VAL A 54 3.58 -8.55 5.41
N ARG A 55 4.44 -8.21 4.44
CA ARG A 55 4.61 -6.82 3.98
C ARG A 55 3.29 -6.25 3.49
N ALA A 56 2.58 -7.02 2.65
CA ALA A 56 1.30 -6.60 2.11
C ALA A 56 0.26 -6.43 3.22
N SER A 57 0.20 -7.38 4.14
CA SER A 57 -0.75 -7.36 5.27
C SER A 57 -0.53 -6.13 6.16
N ASN A 58 0.73 -5.82 6.47
CA ASN A 58 1.06 -4.64 7.28
C ASN A 58 0.64 -3.34 6.59
N ALA A 59 0.89 -3.25 5.29
CA ALA A 59 0.50 -2.07 4.51
C ALA A 59 -1.03 -1.93 4.45
N ILE A 60 -1.73 -3.03 4.21
CA ILE A 60 -3.20 -3.04 4.18
C ILE A 60 -3.77 -2.55 5.51
N SER A 61 -3.22 -3.02 6.62
CA SER A 61 -3.67 -2.63 7.94
C SER A 61 -3.55 -1.11 8.15
N THR A 62 -2.42 -0.54 7.77
CA THR A 62 -2.18 0.90 7.88
C THR A 62 -3.16 1.69 7.00
N LEU A 63 -3.37 1.23 5.77
CA LEU A 63 -4.27 1.90 4.84
C LEU A 63 -5.73 1.79 5.24
N ASP A 64 -6.14 0.63 5.76
CA ASP A 64 -7.50 0.41 6.23
C ASP A 64 -7.83 1.38 7.36
N GLU A 65 -6.92 1.55 8.29
CA GLU A 65 -7.07 2.51 9.38
C GLU A 65 -7.19 3.93 8.84
N SER A 66 -6.36 4.28 7.88
CA SER A 66 -6.36 5.60 7.25
C SER A 66 -7.67 5.90 6.52
N LEU A 67 -8.26 4.88 5.88
CA LEU A 67 -9.52 5.04 5.15
C LEU A 67 -10.71 5.36 6.05
N GLN A 68 -10.58 5.15 7.35
CA GLN A 68 -11.62 5.48 8.32
C GLN A 68 -11.57 6.93 8.78
N ASP A 69 -10.57 7.69 8.35
CA ASP A 69 -10.42 9.09 8.72
C ASP A 69 -11.52 9.93 8.09
N PRO A 70 -12.29 10.71 8.89
CA PRO A 70 -13.38 11.54 8.36
C PRO A 70 -12.88 12.64 7.41
N ASN A 71 -11.60 12.97 7.43
CA ASN A 71 -11.02 13.98 6.56
C ASN A 71 -10.44 13.40 5.27
N MET A 72 -10.65 12.12 5.02
CA MET A 72 -10.15 11.44 3.82
C MET A 72 -10.82 12.01 2.56
N PRO A 73 -10.06 12.63 1.64
CA PRO A 73 -10.64 13.11 0.38
C PRO A 73 -11.11 11.93 -0.47
N PRO A 74 -12.28 12.04 -1.13
CA PRO A 74 -12.78 10.95 -1.99
C PRO A 74 -11.79 10.53 -3.07
N TYR A 75 -11.12 11.48 -3.66
CA TYR A 75 -10.09 11.25 -4.67
C TYR A 75 -8.94 10.38 -4.13
N THR A 76 -8.50 10.66 -2.91
CA THR A 76 -7.42 9.91 -2.27
C THR A 76 -7.89 8.50 -1.89
N SER A 77 -9.12 8.38 -1.39
CA SER A 77 -9.65 7.08 -0.99
C SER A 77 -9.71 6.10 -2.17
N VAL A 78 -10.04 6.58 -3.36
CA VAL A 78 -10.06 5.75 -4.58
C VAL A 78 -8.65 5.19 -4.85
N LYS A 79 -7.64 6.03 -4.72
CA LYS A 79 -6.24 5.59 -4.91
C LYS A 79 -5.83 4.54 -3.88
N LEU A 80 -6.19 4.76 -2.63
CA LEU A 80 -5.85 3.80 -1.56
C LEU A 80 -6.59 2.48 -1.71
N TRP A 81 -7.86 2.51 -2.13
CA TRP A 81 -8.61 1.28 -2.43
C TRP A 81 -7.94 0.50 -3.55
N ASN A 82 -7.45 1.19 -4.59
CA ASN A 82 -6.73 0.55 -5.67
C ASN A 82 -5.46 -0.16 -5.15
N VAL A 83 -4.71 0.52 -4.28
CA VAL A 83 -3.52 -0.07 -3.65
C VAL A 83 -3.90 -1.32 -2.85
N MET A 84 -4.95 -1.25 -2.06
CA MET A 84 -5.39 -2.38 -1.25
C MET A 84 -5.76 -3.57 -2.13
N SER A 85 -6.45 -3.33 -3.25
CA SER A 85 -6.79 -4.39 -4.21
C SER A 85 -5.53 -5.07 -4.76
N LEU A 86 -4.51 -4.29 -5.08
CA LEU A 86 -3.23 -4.84 -5.56
C LEU A 86 -2.58 -5.73 -4.50
N LEU A 87 -2.61 -5.29 -3.25
CA LEU A 87 -1.93 -5.98 -2.16
C LEU A 87 -2.69 -7.20 -1.65
N GLU A 88 -4.02 -7.20 -1.71
CA GLU A 88 -4.84 -8.32 -1.24
C GLU A 88 -4.60 -9.61 -2.02
N ALA A 89 -4.09 -9.51 -3.24
CA ALA A 89 -3.75 -10.67 -4.05
C ALA A 89 -2.42 -11.31 -3.64
N ILE A 90 -1.67 -10.65 -2.77
CA ILE A 90 -0.38 -11.17 -2.29
C ILE A 90 -0.61 -12.02 -1.05
N LYS A 91 -0.74 -13.31 -1.26
CA LYS A 91 -1.03 -14.29 -0.20
C LYS A 91 -0.15 -15.52 -0.41
N ASP A 92 0.40 -16.02 0.65
CA ASP A 92 1.12 -17.29 0.64
C ASP A 92 0.24 -18.41 1.17
#